data_07db805adff92af27e28f1b827228b7e
#
_entry.id   07db805adff92af27e28f1b827228b7e
#
_cell.length_a   1.000
_cell.length_b   1.000
_cell.length_c   1.000
_cell.angle_alpha   90.00
_cell.angle_beta   90.00
_cell.angle_gamma   90.00
#
_symmetry.space_group_name_H-M   'P 1'
#
loop_
_entity.id
_entity.type
_entity.pdbx_description
1 polymer ?
#
loop_
_entity_poly.entity_id
_entity_poly.type
_entity_poly.pdbx_seq_one_letter_code
_entity_poly.pdbx_strand_id
1 'polypeptide(L)'
;MVFTKLIKIVIGGFLAPIVLLASASMPAGADPNITVLAFGLFGAQSVFESEAKGAANIVAQRLGANAVIQRANTKSRRDVTIASIQDDLEGAGQRMDRESDLLFLILTSHGSQDGVAVQAGKRVETLSPAHLAGMLDRAEVRHRVVVISACYSGVFIRPLATEDTLVITAADAEHSSFGCQDKVKWTYFGDAFFNTALRYTADLRSAFVAARTLISRREMRYGLVPSNPEIAGGENIDSLLRQRRSAETTGVQP
;
A
#
# COMPACT_ATOMS: atom_id res chain seq x y z
N MET A 1 5.85 19.49 -96.19
CA MET A 1 4.64 18.94 -95.49
C MET A 1 5.16 18.26 -94.23
N VAL A 2 5.11 18.95 -93.09
CA VAL A 2 5.59 18.48 -91.80
C VAL A 2 4.36 18.44 -90.83
N PHE A 3 4.01 17.22 -90.45
CA PHE A 3 2.90 16.99 -89.49
C PHE A 3 3.42 17.10 -88.03
N THR A 4 2.95 18.10 -87.31
CA THR A 4 3.25 18.27 -85.89
C THR A 4 2.14 17.55 -85.05
N LYS A 5 2.55 16.47 -84.32
CA LYS A 5 1.65 15.76 -83.40
C LYS A 5 1.63 16.50 -82.04
N LEU A 6 0.47 16.98 -81.67
CA LEU A 6 0.22 17.47 -80.29
C LEU A 6 0.06 16.30 -79.33
N ILE A 7 0.86 16.25 -78.27
CA ILE A 7 0.71 15.34 -77.15
C ILE A 7 -0.13 16.02 -76.06
N LYS A 8 -1.29 15.47 -75.75
CA LYS A 8 -2.13 15.89 -74.62
C LYS A 8 -1.61 15.18 -73.38
N ILE A 9 -1.05 15.97 -72.42
CA ILE A 9 -0.69 15.47 -71.10
C ILE A 9 -1.98 15.58 -70.23
N VAL A 10 -2.46 14.40 -69.79
CA VAL A 10 -3.56 14.31 -68.81
C VAL A 10 -2.92 14.25 -67.42
N ILE A 11 -3.04 15.31 -66.65
CA ILE A 11 -2.60 15.35 -65.26
C ILE A 11 -3.74 14.76 -64.43
N GLY A 12 -3.60 13.47 -64.07
CA GLY A 12 -4.49 12.82 -63.12
C GLY A 12 -4.15 13.23 -61.69
N GLY A 13 -4.94 14.08 -61.09
CA GLY A 13 -4.79 14.40 -59.67
C GLY A 13 -5.22 13.24 -58.79
N PHE A 14 -4.29 12.63 -58.09
CA PHE A 14 -4.54 11.67 -57.01
C PHE A 14 -4.92 12.47 -55.74
N LEU A 15 -6.20 12.52 -55.40
CA LEU A 15 -6.67 12.93 -54.09
C LEU A 15 -6.49 11.76 -53.15
N ALA A 16 -5.42 11.81 -52.31
CA ALA A 16 -5.26 10.88 -51.20
C ALA A 16 -6.29 11.22 -50.10
N PRO A 17 -7.03 10.25 -49.58
CA PRO A 17 -7.92 10.51 -48.45
C PRO A 17 -7.12 10.79 -47.20
N ILE A 18 -7.27 11.96 -46.59
CA ILE A 18 -6.75 12.27 -45.25
C ILE A 18 -7.61 11.47 -44.27
N VAL A 19 -7.07 10.36 -43.77
CA VAL A 19 -7.65 9.62 -42.65
C VAL A 19 -7.37 10.46 -41.38
N LEU A 20 -8.35 11.22 -40.92
CA LEU A 20 -8.32 11.80 -39.57
C LEU A 20 -8.40 10.64 -38.57
N LEU A 21 -7.28 10.26 -38.00
CA LEU A 21 -7.22 9.45 -36.79
C LEU A 21 -7.80 10.30 -35.65
N ALA A 22 -9.07 10.09 -35.38
CA ALA A 22 -9.69 10.59 -34.15
C ALA A 22 -9.00 9.87 -33.00
N SER A 23 -8.12 10.57 -32.30
CA SER A 23 -7.59 10.12 -31.00
C SER A 23 -8.80 10.03 -30.06
N ALA A 24 -9.33 8.82 -29.89
CA ALA A 24 -10.31 8.57 -28.85
C ALA A 24 -9.61 8.84 -27.51
N SER A 25 -9.89 10.01 -26.92
CA SER A 25 -9.57 10.28 -25.53
C SER A 25 -10.29 9.21 -24.71
N MET A 26 -9.55 8.28 -24.11
CA MET A 26 -10.14 7.41 -23.09
C MET A 26 -10.75 8.32 -22.01
N PRO A 27 -11.96 8.03 -21.53
CA PRO A 27 -12.51 8.79 -20.41
C PRO A 27 -11.47 8.73 -19.30
N ALA A 28 -11.12 9.89 -18.72
CA ALA A 28 -10.33 9.95 -17.51
C ALA A 28 -11.05 9.06 -16.51
N GLY A 29 -10.45 7.92 -16.15
CA GLY A 29 -11.01 7.00 -15.17
C GLY A 29 -11.31 7.77 -13.90
N ALA A 30 -12.39 7.43 -13.21
CA ALA A 30 -12.67 7.97 -11.89
C ALA A 30 -11.44 7.76 -11.00
N ASP A 31 -11.16 8.74 -10.13
CA ASP A 31 -10.06 8.60 -9.17
C ASP A 31 -10.21 7.28 -8.39
N PRO A 32 -9.13 6.49 -8.24
CA PRO A 32 -9.21 5.22 -7.55
C PRO A 32 -9.68 5.39 -6.11
N ASN A 33 -10.64 4.59 -5.68
CA ASN A 33 -11.00 4.53 -4.27
C ASN A 33 -9.88 3.88 -3.47
N ILE A 34 -9.71 4.32 -2.23
CA ILE A 34 -8.76 3.74 -1.29
C ILE A 34 -9.53 3.10 -0.14
N THR A 35 -9.33 1.81 0.07
CA THR A 35 -9.85 1.09 1.24
C THR A 35 -8.69 0.74 2.17
N VAL A 36 -8.78 1.15 3.43
CA VAL A 36 -7.79 0.87 4.47
C VAL A 36 -8.28 -0.24 5.37
N LEU A 37 -7.50 -1.31 5.47
CA LEU A 37 -7.68 -2.37 6.47
C LEU A 37 -6.51 -2.32 7.46
N ALA A 38 -6.80 -2.23 8.76
CA ALA A 38 -5.77 -2.15 9.79
C ALA A 38 -6.07 -3.11 10.95
N PHE A 39 -5.12 -3.97 11.25
CA PHE A 39 -5.28 -5.02 12.23
C PHE A 39 -4.20 -4.95 13.32
N GLY A 40 -4.63 -4.78 14.60
CA GLY A 40 -3.81 -5.03 15.78
C GLY A 40 -3.95 -6.50 16.20
N LEU A 41 -2.93 -7.32 15.91
CA LEU A 41 -3.11 -8.77 15.94
C LEU A 41 -2.80 -9.41 17.30
N PHE A 42 -2.05 -8.74 18.20
CA PHE A 42 -1.60 -9.33 19.45
C PHE A 42 -2.29 -8.71 20.67
N GLY A 43 -3.29 -9.42 21.21
CA GLY A 43 -4.22 -8.89 22.21
C GLY A 43 -3.68 -8.69 23.62
N ALA A 44 -2.51 -9.23 23.95
CA ALA A 44 -1.92 -9.09 25.29
C ALA A 44 -1.32 -7.70 25.54
N GLN A 45 -1.00 -6.96 24.47
CA GLN A 45 -0.36 -5.64 24.54
C GLN A 45 -1.16 -4.57 23.80
N SER A 46 -1.48 -3.48 24.49
CA SER A 46 -2.34 -2.40 23.98
C SER A 46 -1.73 -1.56 22.86
N VAL A 47 -0.41 -1.62 22.66
CA VAL A 47 0.27 -0.86 21.59
C VAL A 47 -0.25 -1.23 20.21
N PHE A 48 -0.53 -2.51 19.96
CA PHE A 48 -0.96 -2.97 18.63
C PHE A 48 -2.38 -2.50 18.27
N GLU A 49 -3.31 -2.48 19.24
CA GLU A 49 -4.63 -1.85 19.06
C GLU A 49 -4.47 -0.35 18.79
N SER A 50 -3.68 0.33 19.62
CA SER A 50 -3.46 1.77 19.50
C SER A 50 -2.82 2.17 18.18
N GLU A 51 -1.80 1.41 17.75
CA GLU A 51 -1.10 1.65 16.48
C GLU A 51 -2.00 1.37 15.29
N ALA A 52 -2.71 0.24 15.23
CA ALA A 52 -3.64 -0.06 14.15
C ALA A 52 -4.68 1.04 13.96
N LYS A 53 -5.28 1.51 15.07
CA LYS A 53 -6.25 2.61 15.05
C LYS A 53 -5.64 3.93 14.59
N GLY A 54 -4.49 4.30 15.14
CA GLY A 54 -3.82 5.55 14.79
C GLY A 54 -3.34 5.58 13.35
N ALA A 55 -2.74 4.47 12.89
CA ALA A 55 -2.25 4.33 11.52
C ALA A 55 -3.39 4.39 10.50
N ALA A 56 -4.48 3.65 10.74
CA ALA A 56 -5.66 3.70 9.87
C ALA A 56 -6.19 5.13 9.68
N ASN A 57 -6.34 5.88 10.78
CA ASN A 57 -6.83 7.26 10.74
C ASN A 57 -5.88 8.19 9.97
N ILE A 58 -4.57 8.06 10.19
CA ILE A 58 -3.58 8.90 9.51
C ILE A 58 -3.54 8.59 8.01
N VAL A 59 -3.49 7.30 7.64
CA VAL A 59 -3.52 6.88 6.23
C VAL A 59 -4.80 7.36 5.56
N ALA A 60 -5.96 7.17 6.20
CA ALA A 60 -7.24 7.60 5.67
C ALA A 60 -7.29 9.12 5.41
N GLN A 61 -6.81 9.92 6.37
CA GLN A 61 -6.77 11.38 6.22
C GLN A 61 -5.76 11.84 5.16
N ARG A 62 -4.60 11.19 5.10
CA ARG A 62 -3.49 11.62 4.20
C ARG A 62 -3.68 11.20 2.77
N LEU A 63 -4.30 10.05 2.54
CA LEU A 63 -4.55 9.50 1.20
C LEU A 63 -6.01 9.67 0.75
N GLY A 64 -6.88 10.28 1.56
CA GLY A 64 -8.29 10.45 1.21
C GLY A 64 -9.01 9.11 1.06
N ALA A 65 -8.91 8.21 2.05
CA ALA A 65 -9.54 6.90 1.94
C ALA A 65 -11.06 6.98 1.96
N ASN A 66 -11.69 6.17 1.11
CA ASN A 66 -13.15 6.08 0.96
C ASN A 66 -13.78 5.14 2.00
N ALA A 67 -13.01 4.12 2.45
CA ALA A 67 -13.45 3.17 3.47
C ALA A 67 -12.31 2.81 4.43
N VAL A 68 -12.67 2.56 5.68
CA VAL A 68 -11.72 2.11 6.73
C VAL A 68 -12.34 0.98 7.52
N ILE A 69 -11.63 -0.16 7.57
CA ILE A 69 -11.93 -1.28 8.44
C ILE A 69 -10.77 -1.40 9.44
N GLN A 70 -11.04 -1.16 10.71
CA GLN A 70 -10.04 -1.26 11.77
C GLN A 70 -10.51 -2.23 12.83
N ARG A 71 -9.72 -3.28 13.10
CA ARG A 71 -9.98 -4.27 14.13
C ARG A 71 -8.72 -4.57 14.93
N ALA A 72 -8.89 -4.96 16.16
CA ALA A 72 -7.76 -5.36 16.99
C ALA A 72 -8.17 -6.37 18.05
N ASN A 73 -7.31 -7.34 18.29
CA ASN A 73 -7.36 -8.16 19.49
C ASN A 73 -6.95 -7.32 20.71
N THR A 74 -7.63 -7.56 21.81
CA THR A 74 -7.34 -6.98 23.12
C THR A 74 -7.48 -8.05 24.21
N LYS A 75 -7.26 -7.67 25.45
CA LYS A 75 -7.52 -8.58 26.59
C LYS A 75 -8.98 -9.04 26.65
N SER A 76 -9.93 -8.22 26.15
CA SER A 76 -11.38 -8.47 26.14
C SER A 76 -11.96 -8.83 24.76
N ARG A 77 -11.44 -8.29 23.67
CA ARG A 77 -11.83 -8.60 22.28
C ARG A 77 -10.85 -9.60 21.68
N ARG A 78 -11.39 -10.63 21.02
CA ARG A 78 -10.60 -11.79 20.53
C ARG A 78 -11.12 -12.29 19.19
N ASP A 79 -11.60 -11.38 18.36
CA ASP A 79 -12.31 -11.66 17.12
C ASP A 79 -11.46 -11.49 15.86
N VAL A 80 -10.21 -11.02 16.00
CA VAL A 80 -9.25 -10.97 14.90
C VAL A 80 -8.48 -12.30 14.86
N THR A 81 -8.86 -13.15 13.93
CA THR A 81 -8.21 -14.44 13.63
C THR A 81 -7.69 -14.42 12.20
N ILE A 82 -6.88 -15.41 11.81
CA ILE A 82 -6.44 -15.56 10.41
C ILE A 82 -7.67 -15.66 9.48
N ALA A 83 -8.70 -16.42 9.86
CA ALA A 83 -9.92 -16.52 9.06
C ALA A 83 -10.67 -15.19 8.93
N SER A 84 -10.84 -14.43 10.03
CA SER A 84 -11.53 -13.15 9.96
C SER A 84 -10.76 -12.07 9.18
N ILE A 85 -9.42 -12.12 9.15
CA ILE A 85 -8.60 -11.27 8.28
C ILE A 85 -8.88 -11.61 6.81
N GLN A 86 -8.96 -12.92 6.48
CA GLN A 86 -9.32 -13.39 5.15
C GLN A 86 -10.71 -12.87 4.74
N ASP A 87 -11.71 -13.04 5.61
CA ASP A 87 -13.09 -12.59 5.34
C ASP A 87 -13.15 -11.06 5.11
N ASP A 88 -12.43 -10.29 5.92
CA ASP A 88 -12.37 -8.83 5.77
C ASP A 88 -11.68 -8.41 4.45
N LEU A 89 -10.61 -9.12 4.04
CA LEU A 89 -9.90 -8.87 2.76
C LEU A 89 -10.79 -9.21 1.56
N GLU A 90 -11.41 -10.40 1.54
CA GLU A 90 -12.32 -10.80 0.46
C GLU A 90 -13.55 -9.89 0.40
N GLY A 91 -14.13 -9.56 1.56
CA GLY A 91 -15.25 -8.63 1.64
C GLY A 91 -14.89 -7.21 1.19
N ALA A 92 -13.65 -6.75 1.37
CA ALA A 92 -13.16 -5.50 0.80
C ALA A 92 -13.04 -5.61 -0.73
N GLY A 93 -12.41 -6.66 -1.24
CA GLY A 93 -12.26 -6.90 -2.68
C GLY A 93 -13.57 -6.96 -3.44
N GLN A 94 -14.62 -7.54 -2.82
CA GLN A 94 -15.98 -7.58 -3.42
C GLN A 94 -16.63 -6.20 -3.58
N ARG A 95 -16.19 -5.19 -2.81
CA ARG A 95 -16.73 -3.81 -2.84
C ARG A 95 -15.86 -2.83 -3.62
N MET A 96 -14.69 -3.26 -4.07
CA MET A 96 -13.70 -2.45 -4.77
C MET A 96 -13.72 -2.75 -6.27
N ASP A 97 -13.35 -1.78 -7.08
CA ASP A 97 -12.93 -2.04 -8.44
C ASP A 97 -11.55 -2.71 -8.42
N ARG A 98 -11.48 -3.94 -8.90
CA ARG A 98 -10.29 -4.80 -8.79
C ARG A 98 -9.08 -4.27 -9.55
N GLU A 99 -9.30 -3.51 -10.63
CA GLU A 99 -8.26 -3.02 -11.53
C GLU A 99 -7.77 -1.61 -11.19
N SER A 100 -8.65 -0.78 -10.59
CA SER A 100 -8.35 0.65 -10.39
C SER A 100 -8.22 1.05 -8.93
N ASP A 101 -8.93 0.39 -7.99
CA ASP A 101 -8.92 0.78 -6.58
C ASP A 101 -7.65 0.31 -5.84
N LEU A 102 -7.32 0.99 -4.74
CA LEU A 102 -6.15 0.70 -3.91
C LEU A 102 -6.57 0.11 -2.55
N LEU A 103 -6.07 -1.09 -2.27
CA LEU A 103 -6.13 -1.71 -0.94
C LEU A 103 -4.90 -1.31 -0.12
N PHE A 104 -5.10 -0.68 1.04
CA PHE A 104 -4.05 -0.36 1.99
C PHE A 104 -4.19 -1.22 3.24
N LEU A 105 -3.33 -2.23 3.39
CA LEU A 105 -3.33 -3.18 4.50
C LEU A 105 -2.25 -2.82 5.53
N ILE A 106 -2.63 -2.76 6.80
CA ILE A 106 -1.72 -2.52 7.93
C ILE A 106 -1.84 -3.69 8.91
N LEU A 107 -0.73 -4.38 9.17
CA LEU A 107 -0.62 -5.40 10.20
C LEU A 107 0.37 -4.95 11.26
N THR A 108 -0.04 -4.92 12.53
CA THR A 108 0.84 -4.61 13.65
C THR A 108 0.77 -5.69 14.72
N SER A 109 1.94 -6.26 15.07
CA SER A 109 2.05 -7.42 15.97
C SER A 109 3.49 -7.69 16.40
N HIS A 110 3.68 -8.77 17.16
CA HIS A 110 4.96 -9.46 17.22
C HIS A 110 5.23 -10.25 15.94
N GLY A 111 6.51 -10.44 15.62
CA GLY A 111 6.93 -11.21 14.46
C GLY A 111 8.12 -12.12 14.74
N SER A 112 8.27 -13.11 13.86
CA SER A 112 9.41 -14.03 13.77
C SER A 112 9.76 -14.24 12.30
N GLN A 113 10.79 -15.04 12.02
CA GLN A 113 11.13 -15.45 10.66
C GLN A 113 10.04 -16.29 9.97
N ASP A 114 9.09 -16.86 10.74
CA ASP A 114 7.96 -17.62 10.20
C ASP A 114 6.76 -16.72 9.82
N GLY A 115 6.72 -15.46 10.28
CA GLY A 115 5.63 -14.52 10.05
C GLY A 115 5.23 -13.71 11.27
N VAL A 116 3.98 -13.18 11.26
CA VAL A 116 3.45 -12.36 12.34
C VAL A 116 2.49 -13.14 13.22
N ALA A 117 2.55 -12.88 14.54
CA ALA A 117 1.70 -13.54 15.53
C ALA A 117 0.27 -12.97 15.51
N VAL A 118 -0.73 -13.84 15.50
CA VAL A 118 -2.15 -13.52 15.68
C VAL A 118 -2.59 -14.11 17.00
N GLN A 119 -2.74 -13.27 18.03
CA GLN A 119 -3.12 -13.69 19.37
C GLN A 119 -4.55 -13.28 19.72
N ALA A 120 -5.45 -14.25 19.79
CA ALA A 120 -6.83 -14.09 20.24
C ALA A 120 -7.04 -14.83 21.59
N GLY A 121 -6.84 -14.12 22.68
CA GLY A 121 -6.85 -14.69 24.02
C GLY A 121 -5.67 -15.59 24.29
N LYS A 122 -5.92 -16.89 24.55
CA LYS A 122 -4.85 -17.89 24.77
C LYS A 122 -4.36 -18.54 23.48
N ARG A 123 -5.11 -18.39 22.37
CA ARG A 123 -4.74 -18.92 21.07
C ARG A 123 -3.75 -17.98 20.41
N VAL A 124 -2.63 -18.52 19.97
CA VAL A 124 -1.62 -17.83 19.17
C VAL A 124 -1.40 -18.63 17.90
N GLU A 125 -1.54 -17.97 16.76
CA GLU A 125 -1.27 -18.53 15.44
C GLU A 125 -0.23 -17.66 14.74
N THR A 126 0.44 -18.20 13.73
CA THR A 126 1.37 -17.44 12.90
C THR A 126 0.76 -17.24 11.50
N LEU A 127 0.59 -15.99 11.10
CA LEU A 127 0.27 -15.64 9.72
C LEU A 127 1.57 -15.55 8.94
N SER A 128 1.85 -16.61 8.16
CA SER A 128 3.07 -16.70 7.36
C SER A 128 3.01 -15.81 6.11
N PRO A 129 4.16 -15.45 5.52
CA PRO A 129 4.21 -14.69 4.27
C PRO A 129 3.44 -15.36 3.12
N ALA A 130 3.58 -16.67 2.94
CA ALA A 130 2.87 -17.42 1.89
C ALA A 130 1.35 -17.44 2.12
N HIS A 131 0.91 -17.54 3.38
CA HIS A 131 -0.51 -17.49 3.69
C HIS A 131 -1.10 -16.11 3.39
N LEU A 132 -0.41 -15.02 3.78
CA LEU A 132 -0.85 -13.66 3.48
C LEU A 132 -0.88 -13.40 1.97
N ALA A 133 0.11 -13.89 1.20
CA ALA A 133 0.08 -13.81 -0.26
C ALA A 133 -1.18 -14.45 -0.84
N GLY A 134 -1.50 -15.68 -0.43
CA GLY A 134 -2.72 -16.36 -0.87
C GLY A 134 -4.02 -15.64 -0.45
N MET A 135 -4.05 -14.97 0.71
CA MET A 135 -5.19 -14.14 1.12
C MET A 135 -5.37 -12.92 0.21
N LEU A 136 -4.29 -12.22 -0.10
CA LEU A 136 -4.29 -11.06 -0.99
C LEU A 136 -4.70 -11.44 -2.42
N ASP A 137 -4.29 -12.62 -2.89
CA ASP A 137 -4.69 -13.12 -4.21
C ASP A 137 -6.19 -13.45 -4.27
N ARG A 138 -6.76 -14.02 -3.20
CA ARG A 138 -8.22 -14.27 -3.11
C ARG A 138 -9.06 -13.00 -2.98
N ALA A 139 -8.49 -11.92 -2.43
CA ALA A 139 -9.17 -10.61 -2.41
C ALA A 139 -9.27 -9.99 -3.82
N GLU A 140 -8.46 -10.45 -4.78
CA GLU A 140 -8.49 -10.09 -6.21
C GLU A 140 -8.38 -8.57 -6.46
N VAL A 141 -7.82 -7.79 -5.54
CA VAL A 141 -7.52 -6.37 -5.76
C VAL A 141 -6.10 -6.25 -6.29
N ARG A 142 -5.93 -5.60 -7.42
CA ARG A 142 -4.66 -5.49 -8.12
C ARG A 142 -3.68 -4.60 -7.35
N HIS A 143 -4.07 -3.37 -7.04
CA HIS A 143 -3.17 -2.38 -6.43
C HIS A 143 -3.21 -2.47 -4.92
N ARG A 144 -2.04 -2.73 -4.31
CA ARG A 144 -1.93 -3.02 -2.88
C ARG A 144 -0.76 -2.26 -2.24
N VAL A 145 -1.00 -1.70 -1.08
CA VAL A 145 0.06 -1.29 -0.14
C VAL A 145 -0.06 -2.17 1.09
N VAL A 146 1.01 -2.85 1.47
CA VAL A 146 1.06 -3.72 2.64
C VAL A 146 2.13 -3.22 3.59
N VAL A 147 1.71 -2.78 4.78
CA VAL A 147 2.62 -2.30 5.83
C VAL A 147 2.61 -3.28 6.98
N ILE A 148 3.78 -3.82 7.33
CA ILE A 148 3.93 -4.82 8.40
C ILE A 148 4.83 -4.25 9.50
N SER A 149 4.20 -3.81 10.59
CA SER A 149 4.86 -3.30 11.79
C SER A 149 5.10 -4.45 12.78
N ALA A 150 6.19 -5.20 12.55
CA ALA A 150 6.59 -6.34 13.36
C ALA A 150 8.09 -6.59 13.29
N CYS A 151 8.64 -7.36 14.25
CA CYS A 151 9.98 -7.91 14.17
C CYS A 151 10.10 -8.86 12.98
N TYR A 152 11.26 -8.96 12.35
CA TYR A 152 11.57 -9.88 11.24
C TYR A 152 10.63 -9.72 10.02
N SER A 153 9.95 -8.58 9.93
CA SER A 153 8.89 -8.37 8.91
C SER A 153 9.41 -8.34 7.47
N GLY A 154 10.71 -8.19 7.24
CA GLY A 154 11.35 -8.33 5.93
C GLY A 154 11.12 -9.68 5.24
N VAL A 155 10.77 -10.74 5.99
CA VAL A 155 10.38 -12.04 5.41
C VAL A 155 9.19 -11.95 4.46
N PHE A 156 8.38 -10.89 4.57
CA PHE A 156 7.22 -10.62 3.71
C PHE A 156 7.58 -9.92 2.39
N ILE A 157 8.74 -9.30 2.28
CA ILE A 157 9.14 -8.54 1.08
C ILE A 157 9.10 -9.43 -0.16
N ARG A 158 9.90 -10.50 -0.17
CA ARG A 158 10.05 -11.35 -1.36
C ARG A 158 8.74 -12.02 -1.82
N PRO A 159 7.87 -12.54 -0.93
CA PRO A 159 6.62 -13.16 -1.34
C PRO A 159 5.54 -12.19 -1.81
N LEU A 160 5.57 -10.91 -1.41
CA LEU A 160 4.47 -9.98 -1.63
C LEU A 160 4.79 -8.83 -2.59
N ALA A 161 6.05 -8.38 -2.66
CA ALA A 161 6.41 -7.21 -3.45
C ALA A 161 6.36 -7.52 -4.95
N THR A 162 5.57 -6.71 -5.67
CA THR A 162 5.44 -6.72 -7.14
C THR A 162 5.32 -5.28 -7.63
N GLU A 163 5.26 -5.06 -8.94
CA GLU A 163 4.98 -3.71 -9.49
C GLU A 163 3.64 -3.13 -8.99
N ASP A 164 2.63 -4.00 -8.73
CA ASP A 164 1.29 -3.64 -8.26
C ASP A 164 1.14 -3.76 -6.73
N THR A 165 2.17 -4.20 -6.01
CA THR A 165 2.16 -4.33 -4.55
C THR A 165 3.38 -3.67 -3.92
N LEU A 166 3.15 -2.57 -3.21
CA LEU A 166 4.16 -1.91 -2.38
C LEU A 166 4.18 -2.54 -1.00
N VAL A 167 5.31 -3.08 -0.58
CA VAL A 167 5.50 -3.65 0.76
C VAL A 167 6.44 -2.78 1.57
N ILE A 168 6.03 -2.44 2.80
CA ILE A 168 6.82 -1.65 3.77
C ILE A 168 6.89 -2.43 5.07
N THR A 169 8.09 -2.61 5.62
CA THR A 169 8.33 -3.42 6.82
C THR A 169 9.07 -2.65 7.90
N ALA A 170 8.80 -2.97 9.16
CA ALA A 170 9.42 -2.33 10.32
C ALA A 170 10.83 -2.84 10.62
N ALA A 171 11.20 -3.97 10.05
CA ALA A 171 12.52 -4.59 10.18
C ALA A 171 12.84 -5.38 8.91
N ASP A 172 14.12 -5.74 8.72
CA ASP A 172 14.49 -6.74 7.72
C ASP A 172 14.12 -8.16 8.18
N ALA A 173 14.53 -9.18 7.42
CA ALA A 173 14.21 -10.58 7.71
C ALA A 173 15.00 -11.18 8.90
N GLU A 174 16.03 -10.48 9.39
CA GLU A 174 16.98 -11.02 10.38
C GLU A 174 16.95 -10.27 11.72
N HIS A 175 16.29 -9.10 11.77
CA HIS A 175 16.35 -8.23 12.94
C HIS A 175 14.97 -7.98 13.57
N SER A 176 15.01 -7.66 14.87
CA SER A 176 13.83 -7.22 15.61
C SER A 176 13.57 -5.74 15.37
N SER A 177 12.28 -5.33 15.41
CA SER A 177 11.89 -3.95 15.63
C SER A 177 11.61 -3.70 17.11
N PHE A 178 11.34 -2.43 17.50
CA PHE A 178 11.28 -2.04 18.91
C PHE A 178 10.00 -1.26 19.24
N GLY A 179 9.75 -1.11 20.57
CA GLY A 179 8.65 -0.32 21.08
C GLY A 179 7.34 -1.10 21.31
N CYS A 180 7.40 -2.44 21.24
CA CYS A 180 6.23 -3.31 21.46
C CYS A 180 5.88 -3.45 22.95
N GLN A 181 5.76 -2.32 23.68
CA GLN A 181 5.50 -2.32 25.12
C GLN A 181 4.01 -2.08 25.40
N ASP A 182 3.50 -2.62 26.51
CA ASP A 182 2.15 -2.31 26.97
C ASP A 182 2.06 -0.83 27.38
N LYS A 183 0.88 -0.21 27.19
CA LYS A 183 0.57 1.20 27.54
C LYS A 183 1.28 2.28 26.72
N VAL A 184 2.11 1.95 25.73
CA VAL A 184 2.56 2.93 24.73
C VAL A 184 1.59 3.00 23.56
N LYS A 185 1.59 4.12 22.85
CA LYS A 185 0.66 4.32 21.72
C LYS A 185 1.18 3.78 20.39
N TRP A 186 2.49 3.70 20.25
CA TRP A 186 3.17 3.41 19.00
C TRP A 186 4.40 2.54 19.21
N THR A 187 4.66 1.62 18.29
CA THR A 187 5.98 1.04 18.12
C THR A 187 6.97 2.11 17.62
N TYR A 188 8.28 1.83 17.60
CA TYR A 188 9.24 2.80 17.03
C TYR A 188 8.97 3.06 15.56
N PHE A 189 8.64 2.00 14.81
CA PHE A 189 8.29 2.12 13.41
C PHE A 189 6.98 2.90 13.21
N GLY A 190 5.93 2.54 13.92
CA GLY A 190 4.64 3.19 13.80
C GLY A 190 4.70 4.68 14.17
N ASP A 191 5.47 5.05 15.20
CA ASP A 191 5.70 6.45 15.57
C ASP A 191 6.47 7.22 14.48
N ALA A 192 7.51 6.61 13.93
CA ALA A 192 8.32 7.24 12.89
C ALA A 192 7.59 7.35 11.56
N PHE A 193 6.98 6.25 11.08
CA PHE A 193 6.36 6.20 9.76
C PHE A 193 4.98 6.85 9.74
N PHE A 194 4.02 6.35 10.56
CA PHE A 194 2.65 6.87 10.55
C PHE A 194 2.54 8.18 11.32
N ASN A 195 2.93 8.19 12.60
CA ASN A 195 2.66 9.31 13.49
C ASN A 195 3.53 10.54 13.19
N THR A 196 4.70 10.37 12.59
CA THR A 196 5.60 11.48 12.25
C THR A 196 5.65 11.69 10.74
N ALA A 197 6.34 10.84 9.97
CA ALA A 197 6.67 11.13 8.58
C ALA A 197 5.43 11.29 7.69
N LEU A 198 4.46 10.36 7.77
CA LEU A 198 3.27 10.39 6.92
C LEU A 198 2.34 11.57 7.20
N ARG A 199 2.44 12.22 8.36
CA ARG A 199 1.69 13.46 8.64
C ARG A 199 2.19 14.66 7.82
N TYR A 200 3.44 14.64 7.38
CA TYR A 200 4.04 15.73 6.60
C TYR A 200 4.01 15.50 5.09
N THR A 201 3.96 14.26 4.64
CA THR A 201 3.90 13.93 3.20
C THR A 201 2.94 12.78 2.93
N ALA A 202 2.19 12.86 1.81
CA ALA A 202 1.39 11.75 1.28
C ALA A 202 2.20 10.83 0.34
N ASP A 203 3.48 11.13 0.11
CA ASP A 203 4.39 10.27 -0.65
C ASP A 203 4.97 9.19 0.26
N LEU A 204 4.60 7.93 0.00
CA LEU A 204 4.94 6.81 0.87
C LEU A 204 6.46 6.55 0.92
N ARG A 205 7.17 6.74 -0.19
CA ARG A 205 8.63 6.54 -0.22
C ARG A 205 9.38 7.64 0.53
N SER A 206 8.97 8.89 0.34
CA SER A 206 9.52 10.01 1.11
C SER A 206 9.26 9.86 2.61
N ALA A 207 8.04 9.45 2.99
CA ALA A 207 7.70 9.14 4.38
C ALA A 207 8.57 8.00 4.95
N PHE A 208 8.80 6.95 4.15
CA PHE A 208 9.65 5.83 4.56
C PHE A 208 11.11 6.24 4.78
N VAL A 209 11.69 7.02 3.88
CA VAL A 209 13.08 7.52 4.03
C VAL A 209 13.23 8.37 5.30
N ALA A 210 12.27 9.27 5.55
CA ALA A 210 12.25 10.06 6.78
C ALA A 210 12.10 9.18 8.03
N ALA A 211 11.21 8.19 8.00
CA ALA A 211 10.99 7.25 9.11
C ALA A 211 12.25 6.43 9.41
N ARG A 212 12.93 5.89 8.40
CA ARG A 212 14.20 5.17 8.59
C ARG A 212 15.23 6.00 9.33
N THR A 213 15.36 7.28 8.96
CA THR A 213 16.28 8.21 9.63
C THR A 213 15.92 8.40 11.10
N LEU A 214 14.63 8.54 11.42
CA LEU A 214 14.16 8.70 12.80
C LEU A 214 14.38 7.42 13.62
N ILE A 215 14.12 6.25 13.04
CA ILE A 215 14.33 4.94 13.68
C ILE A 215 15.80 4.73 13.98
N SER A 216 16.68 4.89 12.98
CA SER A 216 18.14 4.70 13.13
C SER A 216 18.71 5.62 14.21
N ARG A 217 18.30 6.89 14.28
CA ARG A 217 18.71 7.82 15.35
C ARG A 217 18.24 7.36 16.74
N ARG A 218 17.02 6.82 16.83
CA ARG A 218 16.47 6.30 18.09
C ARG A 218 17.21 5.06 18.54
N GLU A 219 17.43 4.10 17.64
CA GLU A 219 18.19 2.86 17.90
C GLU A 219 19.61 3.16 18.36
N MET A 220 20.31 4.03 17.65
CA MET A 220 21.68 4.47 18.01
C MET A 220 21.70 5.11 19.41
N ARG A 221 20.72 5.98 19.73
CA ARG A 221 20.63 6.63 21.06
C ARG A 221 20.48 5.63 22.19
N TYR A 222 19.79 4.51 21.97
CA TYR A 222 19.55 3.50 22.99
C TYR A 222 20.47 2.29 22.89
N GLY A 223 21.46 2.31 22.00
CA GLY A 223 22.40 1.20 21.81
C GLY A 223 21.74 -0.09 21.33
N LEU A 224 20.67 0.04 20.52
CA LEU A 224 19.94 -1.09 19.99
C LEU A 224 20.55 -1.56 18.67
N VAL A 225 20.43 -2.85 18.38
CA VAL A 225 20.79 -3.40 17.06
C VAL A 225 19.85 -2.80 16.03
N PRO A 226 20.34 -2.29 14.86
CA PRO A 226 19.48 -1.71 13.85
C PRO A 226 18.39 -2.67 13.36
N SER A 227 17.15 -2.19 13.28
CA SER A 227 16.04 -2.99 12.77
C SER A 227 16.01 -3.07 11.24
N ASN A 228 16.67 -2.13 10.55
CA ASN A 228 16.76 -2.07 9.08
C ASN A 228 15.40 -2.15 8.36
N PRO A 229 14.48 -1.19 8.55
CA PRO A 229 13.22 -1.19 7.82
C PRO A 229 13.42 -1.23 6.32
N GLU A 230 12.52 -1.93 5.60
CA GLU A 230 12.60 -2.14 4.16
C GLU A 230 11.34 -1.66 3.44
N ILE A 231 11.51 -1.34 2.15
CA ILE A 231 10.44 -0.99 1.20
C ILE A 231 10.77 -1.59 -0.16
N ALA A 232 9.81 -2.25 -0.80
CA ALA A 232 10.02 -2.88 -2.10
C ALA A 232 8.74 -2.94 -2.94
N GLY A 233 8.90 -3.00 -4.26
CA GLY A 233 7.80 -3.05 -5.24
C GLY A 233 7.02 -1.73 -5.35
N GLY A 234 5.84 -1.78 -5.94
CA GLY A 234 4.86 -0.70 -5.95
C GLY A 234 5.11 0.40 -6.97
N GLU A 235 5.79 0.13 -8.07
CA GLU A 235 6.04 1.12 -9.13
C GLU A 235 4.73 1.68 -9.71
N ASN A 236 3.73 0.81 -9.86
CA ASN A 236 2.39 1.19 -10.32
C ASN A 236 1.62 1.93 -9.23
N ILE A 237 1.83 1.60 -7.94
CA ILE A 237 1.25 2.31 -6.80
C ILE A 237 1.73 3.75 -6.73
N ASP A 238 3.04 3.98 -6.92
CA ASP A 238 3.60 5.33 -6.95
C ASP A 238 2.98 6.17 -8.06
N SER A 239 2.75 5.57 -9.22
CA SER A 239 2.13 6.22 -10.38
C SER A 239 0.66 6.56 -10.10
N LEU A 240 -0.10 5.61 -9.56
CA LEU A 240 -1.50 5.77 -9.18
C LEU A 240 -1.69 6.89 -8.14
N LEU A 241 -0.90 6.90 -7.08
CA LEU A 241 -0.97 7.92 -6.04
C LEU A 241 -0.52 9.31 -6.53
N ARG A 242 0.43 9.40 -7.48
CA ARG A 242 0.81 10.68 -8.11
C ARG A 242 -0.32 11.23 -8.97
N GLN A 243 -0.95 10.41 -9.80
CA GLN A 243 -2.08 10.82 -10.66
C GLN A 243 -3.23 11.37 -9.82
N ARG A 244 -3.61 10.68 -8.75
CA ARG A 244 -4.66 11.12 -7.83
C ARG A 244 -4.36 12.50 -7.23
N ARG A 245 -3.15 12.74 -6.73
CA ARG A 245 -2.75 14.04 -6.18
C ARG A 245 -2.80 15.16 -7.23
N SER A 246 -2.45 14.86 -8.47
CA SER A 246 -2.50 15.84 -9.57
C SER A 246 -3.95 16.21 -9.92
N ALA A 247 -4.87 15.25 -9.90
CA ALA A 247 -6.30 15.47 -10.14
C ALA A 247 -6.92 16.36 -9.05
N GLU A 248 -6.61 16.10 -7.77
CA GLU A 248 -7.06 16.91 -6.64
C GLU A 248 -6.60 18.40 -6.76
N THR A 249 -5.37 18.62 -7.25
CA THR A 249 -4.80 19.96 -7.41
C THR A 249 -5.44 20.72 -8.60
N THR A 250 -5.83 20.02 -9.66
CA THR A 250 -6.46 20.64 -10.85
C THR A 250 -7.98 20.82 -10.70
N GLY A 251 -8.63 20.05 -9.81
CA GLY A 251 -10.07 20.18 -9.52
C GLY A 251 -10.43 21.35 -8.59
N VAL A 252 -9.44 21.99 -7.97
CA VAL A 252 -9.61 23.20 -7.14
C VAL A 252 -9.26 24.43 -7.97
N GLN A 253 -10.14 24.82 -8.91
CA GLN A 253 -10.17 26.20 -9.42
C GLN A 253 -11.41 26.89 -8.86
N PRO A 254 -11.24 28.11 -8.32
CA PRO A 254 -12.29 28.89 -7.66
C PRO A 254 -13.40 29.34 -8.62
#